data_5d529f06dce23151a6252a19243ac0b0
#
_entry.id   5d529f06dce23151a6252a19243ac0b0
#
_cell.length_a   1.000
_cell.length_b   1.000
_cell.length_c   1.000
_cell.angle_alpha   90.00
_cell.angle_beta   90.00
_cell.angle_gamma   90.00
#
_symmetry.space_group_name_H-M   'P 1'
#
loop_
_entity.id
_entity.type
_entity.pdbx_description
1 polymer ?
#
loop_
_entity_poly.entity_id
_entity_poly.type
_entity_poly.pdbx_seq_one_letter_code
_entity_poly.pdbx_strand_id
1 'polypeptide(L)'
;MRVLLSCFSVVKFSPGRFVKFLIIKKSIDKLKKCAIIINVRNRKEIEIMDKRINYKLVIDTETCPINKDVDGVFPSNMWTYDVGWAVVDKRGKVYRTRSFVNADIFCGEKELMRSAYYAKKIPQYWEDIKSGKRTLTSFAKIRKILFADIKEYGITEIYAHNMRFDYGTLNVTQRWITKSASRFFFPYGIEICDTLKMARDVLGNMPTYKAFCERNNYLTKNGACRFTAEIIYRFISGKNDFVEEHTGLADVLIEKEILAYCYRQHKKMRRHLWK
;
A
#
# COMPACT_ATOMS: atom_id res chain seq x y z
N MET A 1 6.29 64.06 11.51
CA MET A 1 5.97 62.64 11.80
C MET A 1 4.93 62.21 10.76
N ARG A 2 5.35 61.58 9.66
CA ARG A 2 4.46 61.09 8.60
C ARG A 2 4.26 59.57 8.80
N VAL A 3 3.04 59.22 9.04
CA VAL A 3 2.61 57.82 9.19
C VAL A 3 2.60 57.20 7.77
N LEU A 4 3.42 56.18 7.57
CA LEU A 4 3.41 55.38 6.33
C LEU A 4 2.33 54.31 6.44
N LEU A 5 1.31 54.41 5.61
CA LEU A 5 0.28 53.40 5.40
C LEU A 5 0.92 52.10 4.85
N SER A 6 0.76 51.03 5.62
CA SER A 6 1.15 49.67 5.19
C SER A 6 0.05 49.07 4.35
N CYS A 7 0.39 48.75 3.10
CA CYS A 7 -0.48 47.92 2.23
C CYS A 7 -0.44 46.47 2.69
N PHE A 8 -1.60 45.91 3.05
CA PHE A 8 -1.78 44.50 3.33
C PHE A 8 -2.28 43.79 2.06
N SER A 9 -1.57 42.79 1.62
CA SER A 9 -2.09 41.86 0.61
C SER A 9 -2.46 40.54 1.32
N VAL A 10 -3.73 40.14 1.16
CA VAL A 10 -4.23 38.87 1.68
C VAL A 10 -4.24 37.87 0.55
N VAL A 11 -3.44 36.83 0.61
CA VAL A 11 -3.47 35.71 -0.31
C VAL A 11 -4.28 34.57 0.35
N LYS A 12 -5.36 34.18 -0.29
CA LYS A 12 -6.27 33.15 0.18
C LYS A 12 -5.74 31.79 -0.26
N PHE A 13 -5.25 30.99 0.68
CA PHE A 13 -4.99 29.57 0.47
C PHE A 13 -6.13 28.76 1.08
N SER A 14 -6.46 27.63 0.45
CA SER A 14 -7.56 26.72 0.81
C SER A 14 -7.64 26.35 2.28
N PRO A 15 -8.80 25.87 2.78
CA PRO A 15 -9.43 26.40 3.98
C PRO A 15 -8.68 26.12 5.29
N GLY A 16 -8.46 27.14 6.07
CA GLY A 16 -8.22 27.01 7.50
C GLY A 16 -7.03 27.74 8.13
N ARG A 17 -6.15 28.44 7.41
CA ARG A 17 -5.09 29.24 8.04
C ARG A 17 -4.87 30.58 7.33
N PHE A 18 -5.06 31.67 8.08
CA PHE A 18 -4.67 33.01 7.69
C PHE A 18 -3.29 33.32 8.28
N VAL A 19 -2.34 33.72 7.42
CA VAL A 19 -1.06 34.26 7.85
C VAL A 19 -1.00 35.74 7.45
N LYS A 20 -0.88 36.64 8.43
CA LYS A 20 -0.67 38.05 8.18
C LYS A 20 0.81 38.30 7.94
N PHE A 21 1.15 38.83 6.77
CA PHE A 21 2.50 39.28 6.47
C PHE A 21 2.59 40.81 6.54
N LEU A 22 3.56 41.29 7.31
CA LEU A 22 3.93 42.70 7.34
C LEU A 22 5.04 42.92 6.33
N ILE A 23 4.75 43.61 5.23
CA ILE A 23 5.77 43.96 4.23
C ILE A 23 6.37 45.32 4.60
N ILE A 24 7.57 45.30 5.18
CA ILE A 24 8.37 46.51 5.37
C ILE A 24 9.24 46.65 4.13
N LYS A 25 9.01 47.74 3.39
CA LYS A 25 9.74 48.09 2.17
C LYS A 25 11.20 48.45 2.50
N LYS A 26 12.10 47.45 2.50
CA LYS A 26 13.55 47.66 2.35
C LYS A 26 14.15 46.54 1.52
N SER A 27 14.55 46.90 0.32
CA SER A 27 15.34 46.20 -0.70
C SER A 27 14.81 44.82 -1.19
N ILE A 28 14.62 44.73 -2.49
CA ILE A 28 14.17 43.53 -3.25
C ILE A 28 15.04 42.29 -2.99
N ASP A 29 16.33 42.46 -2.69
CA ASP A 29 17.23 41.37 -2.39
C ASP A 29 16.98 40.71 -1.01
N LYS A 30 16.47 41.44 -0.01
CA LYS A 30 16.06 40.87 1.27
C LYS A 30 14.77 40.11 1.15
N LEU A 31 13.84 40.52 0.27
CA LEU A 31 12.58 39.78 0.00
C LEU A 31 12.82 38.44 -0.71
N LYS A 32 13.78 38.38 -1.62
CA LYS A 32 14.20 37.11 -2.24
C LYS A 32 14.81 36.14 -1.22
N LYS A 33 15.64 36.62 -0.30
CA LYS A 33 16.19 35.81 0.79
C LYS A 33 15.11 35.36 1.79
N CYS A 34 14.14 36.22 2.15
CA CYS A 34 13.02 35.84 3.00
C CYS A 34 12.08 34.83 2.35
N ALA A 35 11.77 34.99 1.04
CA ALA A 35 10.97 34.02 0.29
C ALA A 35 11.66 32.66 0.18
N ILE A 36 12.97 32.64 0.05
CA ILE A 36 13.77 31.42 0.07
C ILE A 36 13.75 30.76 1.45
N ILE A 37 13.85 31.54 2.54
CA ILE A 37 13.84 31.00 3.93
C ILE A 37 12.45 30.48 4.32
N ILE A 38 11.35 31.11 3.89
CA ILE A 38 9.99 30.63 4.14
C ILE A 38 9.70 29.35 3.34
N ASN A 39 10.21 29.25 2.10
CA ASN A 39 10.10 28.03 1.31
C ASN A 39 10.94 26.87 1.86
N VAL A 40 12.02 27.14 2.59
CA VAL A 40 12.85 26.12 3.24
C VAL A 40 12.20 25.54 4.49
N ARG A 41 11.38 26.29 5.24
CA ARG A 41 10.67 25.79 6.44
C ARG A 41 9.42 24.99 6.15
N ASN A 42 8.86 25.08 4.93
CA ASN A 42 7.74 24.25 4.47
C ASN A 42 8.16 23.16 3.48
N ARG A 43 9.43 23.01 3.20
CA ARG A 43 9.93 21.80 2.55
C ARG A 43 9.82 20.68 3.60
N LYS A 44 8.76 19.83 3.54
CA LYS A 44 8.97 18.40 3.72
C LYS A 44 10.28 18.11 3.01
N GLU A 45 11.26 17.58 3.71
CA GLU A 45 12.49 17.11 3.09
C GLU A 45 12.04 16.36 1.83
N ILE A 46 12.35 16.91 0.67
CA ILE A 46 12.22 16.17 -0.58
C ILE A 46 13.36 15.17 -0.42
N GLU A 47 13.02 14.00 0.09
CA GLU A 47 13.93 12.87 0.16
C GLU A 47 14.37 12.65 -1.28
N ILE A 48 15.57 13.13 -1.61
CA ILE A 48 16.12 13.01 -2.96
C ILE A 48 16.27 11.51 -3.17
N MET A 49 15.42 10.97 -4.07
CA MET A 49 15.42 9.54 -4.34
C MET A 49 16.81 9.12 -4.82
N ASP A 50 17.41 8.19 -4.11
CA ASP A 50 18.67 7.61 -4.52
C ASP A 50 18.45 6.68 -5.72
N LYS A 51 18.85 7.12 -6.90
CA LYS A 51 18.72 6.38 -8.16
C LYS A 51 19.46 5.02 -8.17
N ARG A 52 20.34 4.80 -7.20
CA ARG A 52 21.05 3.51 -7.03
C ARG A 52 20.18 2.46 -6.36
N ILE A 53 19.08 2.86 -5.72
CA ILE A 53 18.14 1.94 -5.06
C ILE A 53 17.14 1.43 -6.08
N ASN A 54 17.02 0.11 -6.18
CA ASN A 54 15.95 -0.54 -6.92
C ASN A 54 14.73 -0.63 -6.00
N TYR A 55 13.83 0.36 -6.13
CA TYR A 55 12.59 0.40 -5.38
C TYR A 55 11.60 -0.64 -5.91
N LYS A 56 10.85 -1.23 -4.99
CA LYS A 56 9.81 -2.22 -5.21
C LYS A 56 8.53 -1.75 -4.55
N LEU A 57 7.40 -2.19 -5.04
CA LEU A 57 6.12 -1.93 -4.40
C LEU A 57 5.56 -3.25 -3.88
N VAL A 58 5.14 -3.27 -2.62
CA VAL A 58 4.38 -4.37 -2.02
C VAL A 58 2.96 -3.87 -1.82
N ILE A 59 1.97 -4.64 -2.26
CA ILE A 59 0.54 -4.27 -2.23
C ILE A 59 -0.27 -5.43 -1.67
N ASP A 60 -1.30 -5.10 -0.90
CA ASP A 60 -2.30 -6.06 -0.43
C ASP A 60 -3.70 -5.46 -0.47
N THR A 61 -4.73 -6.33 -0.56
CA THR A 61 -6.12 -5.92 -0.72
C THR A 61 -7.08 -6.72 0.15
N GLU A 62 -8.08 -6.00 0.74
CA GLU A 62 -9.23 -6.65 1.34
C GLU A 62 -10.46 -6.53 0.44
N THR A 63 -11.29 -7.58 0.46
CA THR A 63 -12.34 -7.75 -0.53
C THR A 63 -13.69 -8.10 0.09
N CYS A 64 -14.76 -7.78 -0.66
CA CYS A 64 -16.09 -8.29 -0.41
C CYS A 64 -16.60 -9.12 -1.61
N PRO A 65 -17.48 -10.12 -1.40
CA PRO A 65 -18.05 -10.90 -2.48
C PRO A 65 -19.00 -10.05 -3.33
N ILE A 66 -19.06 -10.33 -4.64
CA ILE A 66 -19.96 -9.66 -5.58
C ILE A 66 -21.42 -10.16 -5.37
N ASN A 67 -21.56 -11.43 -5.02
CA ASN A 67 -22.86 -12.03 -4.72
C ASN A 67 -22.71 -13.01 -3.55
N LYS A 68 -23.68 -12.95 -2.61
CA LYS A 68 -23.69 -13.82 -1.42
C LYS A 68 -23.95 -15.29 -1.77
N ASP A 69 -24.69 -15.53 -2.84
CA ASP A 69 -25.27 -16.84 -3.17
C ASP A 69 -24.51 -17.57 -4.28
N VAL A 70 -23.46 -17.00 -4.81
CA VAL A 70 -22.66 -17.63 -5.85
C VAL A 70 -21.30 -18.04 -5.29
N ASP A 71 -21.10 -19.33 -5.14
CA ASP A 71 -19.78 -19.94 -5.03
C ASP A 71 -19.02 -19.71 -6.34
N GLY A 72 -18.64 -18.46 -6.57
CA GLY A 72 -17.97 -18.06 -7.79
C GLY A 72 -16.51 -18.49 -7.78
N VAL A 73 -15.99 -18.72 -8.96
CA VAL A 73 -14.58 -19.00 -9.17
C VAL A 73 -13.78 -17.78 -8.74
N PHE A 74 -13.21 -17.88 -7.56
CA PHE A 74 -12.28 -16.94 -6.98
C PHE A 74 -11.05 -16.68 -7.91
N PRO A 75 -10.61 -15.45 -8.14
CA PRO A 75 -11.02 -14.17 -7.53
C PRO A 75 -12.04 -13.37 -8.36
N SER A 76 -12.68 -13.96 -9.35
CA SER A 76 -13.55 -13.26 -10.32
C SER A 76 -14.85 -12.72 -9.72
N ASN A 77 -15.22 -13.14 -8.53
CA ASN A 77 -16.42 -12.73 -7.81
C ASN A 77 -16.14 -11.84 -6.58
N MET A 78 -14.99 -11.21 -6.52
CA MET A 78 -14.59 -10.34 -5.39
C MET A 78 -14.32 -8.92 -5.85
N TRP A 79 -14.77 -7.93 -5.07
CA TRP A 79 -14.43 -6.53 -5.23
C TRP A 79 -13.55 -6.03 -4.10
N THR A 80 -12.56 -5.24 -4.46
CA THR A 80 -11.60 -4.66 -3.54
C THR A 80 -12.16 -3.40 -2.86
N TYR A 81 -12.24 -3.40 -1.52
CA TYR A 81 -12.65 -2.24 -0.74
C TYR A 81 -11.50 -1.60 0.06
N ASP A 82 -10.45 -2.34 0.40
CA ASP A 82 -9.23 -1.80 1.04
C ASP A 82 -8.02 -2.08 0.14
N VAL A 83 -7.16 -1.09 -0.01
CA VAL A 83 -5.92 -1.19 -0.77
C VAL A 83 -4.80 -0.55 0.02
N GLY A 84 -3.83 -1.35 0.42
CA GLY A 84 -2.61 -0.88 1.06
C GLY A 84 -1.39 -1.12 0.18
N TRP A 85 -0.40 -0.22 0.20
CA TRP A 85 0.90 -0.50 -0.37
C TRP A 85 2.04 0.23 0.33
N ALA A 86 3.22 -0.34 0.17
CA ALA A 86 4.46 0.28 0.60
C ALA A 86 5.49 0.26 -0.53
N VAL A 87 6.22 1.35 -0.68
CA VAL A 87 7.44 1.41 -1.49
C VAL A 87 8.61 1.03 -0.60
N VAL A 88 9.33 -0.01 -1.00
CA VAL A 88 10.39 -0.63 -0.21
C VAL A 88 11.64 -0.91 -1.07
N ASP A 89 12.75 -1.19 -0.44
CA ASP A 89 13.90 -1.82 -1.10
C ASP A 89 13.96 -3.33 -0.82
N LYS A 90 14.94 -4.01 -1.42
CA LYS A 90 15.19 -5.45 -1.21
C LYS A 90 15.54 -5.83 0.23
N ARG A 91 15.85 -4.85 1.11
CA ARG A 91 16.17 -5.05 2.52
C ARG A 91 14.95 -4.85 3.42
N GLY A 92 13.79 -4.43 2.84
CA GLY A 92 12.56 -4.16 3.57
C GLY A 92 12.48 -2.77 4.18
N LYS A 93 13.45 -1.86 3.88
CA LYS A 93 13.35 -0.46 4.28
C LYS A 93 12.17 0.18 3.55
N VAL A 94 11.28 0.83 4.32
CA VAL A 94 10.10 1.53 3.81
C VAL A 94 10.45 2.98 3.48
N TYR A 95 10.04 3.43 2.30
CA TYR A 95 10.21 4.80 1.81
C TYR A 95 8.89 5.54 1.72
N ARG A 96 7.80 4.82 1.46
CA ARG A 96 6.44 5.38 1.41
C ARG A 96 5.43 4.31 1.79
N THR A 97 4.35 4.73 2.46
CA THR A 97 3.18 3.89 2.72
C THR A 97 1.92 4.59 2.24
N ARG A 98 0.93 3.80 1.84
CA ARG A 98 -0.40 4.24 1.49
C ARG A 98 -1.44 3.28 2.05
N SER A 99 -2.54 3.82 2.53
CA SER A 99 -3.70 3.06 2.99
C SER A 99 -4.97 3.75 2.50
N PHE A 100 -5.74 3.05 1.68
CA PHE A 100 -6.93 3.58 1.04
C PHE A 100 -8.13 2.69 1.27
N VAL A 101 -9.28 3.34 1.45
CA VAL A 101 -10.58 2.70 1.39
C VAL A 101 -11.27 3.14 0.10
N ASN A 102 -11.66 2.18 -0.72
CA ASN A 102 -12.36 2.41 -1.99
C ASN A 102 -13.82 2.81 -1.71
N ALA A 103 -14.10 4.11 -1.85
CA ALA A 103 -15.42 4.66 -1.58
C ALA A 103 -16.50 4.08 -2.50
N ASP A 104 -16.15 3.73 -3.74
CA ASP A 104 -17.12 3.20 -4.72
C ASP A 104 -17.71 1.86 -4.25
N ILE A 105 -16.93 1.05 -3.52
CA ILE A 105 -17.38 -0.21 -2.93
C ILE A 105 -17.81 -0.02 -1.47
N PHE A 106 -16.94 0.53 -0.63
CA PHE A 106 -17.15 0.63 0.81
C PHE A 106 -18.42 1.44 1.18
N CYS A 107 -18.70 2.52 0.44
CA CYS A 107 -19.88 3.35 0.64
C CYS A 107 -21.01 3.03 -0.35
N GLY A 108 -20.66 2.65 -1.59
CA GLY A 108 -21.61 2.38 -2.66
C GLY A 108 -22.33 1.04 -2.51
N GLU A 109 -21.61 0.00 -2.03
CA GLU A 109 -22.09 -1.38 -1.98
C GLU A 109 -22.29 -1.88 -0.53
N LYS A 110 -23.07 -1.12 0.26
CA LYS A 110 -23.22 -1.35 1.71
C LYS A 110 -23.70 -2.77 2.07
N GLU A 111 -24.61 -3.34 1.27
CA GLU A 111 -25.13 -4.70 1.53
C GLU A 111 -24.04 -5.76 1.30
N LEU A 112 -23.23 -5.60 0.26
CA LEU A 112 -22.10 -6.50 0.01
C LEU A 112 -21.02 -6.34 1.08
N MET A 113 -20.77 -5.12 1.55
CA MET A 113 -19.82 -4.86 2.63
C MET A 113 -20.20 -5.59 3.93
N ARG A 114 -21.51 -5.75 4.22
CA ARG A 114 -21.97 -6.54 5.38
C ARG A 114 -21.64 -8.04 5.26
N SER A 115 -21.44 -8.52 4.05
CA SER A 115 -21.06 -9.91 3.78
C SER A 115 -19.56 -10.11 3.57
N ALA A 116 -18.76 -9.04 3.64
CA ALA A 116 -17.30 -9.14 3.59
C ALA A 116 -16.77 -10.04 4.70
N TYR A 117 -15.72 -10.80 4.42
CA TYR A 117 -15.14 -11.72 5.42
C TYR A 117 -14.76 -10.98 6.71
N TYR A 118 -14.24 -9.76 6.58
CA TYR A 118 -13.87 -8.89 7.70
C TYR A 118 -14.89 -7.78 8.00
N ALA A 119 -16.19 -8.00 7.73
CA ALA A 119 -17.25 -7.00 8.00
C ALA A 119 -17.25 -6.48 9.45
N LYS A 120 -16.82 -7.30 10.41
CA LYS A 120 -16.65 -6.90 11.83
C LYS A 120 -15.71 -5.72 12.04
N LYS A 121 -14.82 -5.43 11.08
CA LYS A 121 -13.85 -4.32 11.14
C LYS A 121 -14.39 -3.01 10.56
N ILE A 122 -15.57 -2.99 9.98
CA ILE A 122 -16.17 -1.75 9.41
C ILE A 122 -16.14 -0.57 10.39
N PRO A 123 -16.46 -0.73 11.69
CA PRO A 123 -16.35 0.36 12.65
C PRO A 123 -14.93 0.90 12.79
N GLN A 124 -13.90 0.03 12.85
CA GLN A 124 -12.48 0.42 12.87
C GLN A 124 -12.08 1.20 11.60
N TYR A 125 -12.56 0.78 10.42
CA TYR A 125 -12.32 1.52 9.18
C TYR A 125 -12.82 2.96 9.25
N TRP A 126 -14.01 3.18 9.81
CA TRP A 126 -14.54 4.53 9.97
C TRP A 126 -13.73 5.39 10.95
N GLU A 127 -13.24 4.80 12.04
CA GLU A 127 -12.33 5.49 12.99
C GLU A 127 -11.00 5.83 12.33
N ASP A 128 -10.41 4.91 11.58
CA ASP A 128 -9.16 5.12 10.85
C ASP A 128 -9.30 6.20 9.76
N ILE A 129 -10.44 6.25 9.08
CA ILE A 129 -10.76 7.32 8.12
C ILE A 129 -10.87 8.67 8.84
N LYS A 130 -11.60 8.75 9.94
CA LYS A 130 -11.75 9.98 10.74
C LYS A 130 -10.43 10.48 11.29
N SER A 131 -9.57 9.58 11.74
CA SER A 131 -8.24 9.91 12.28
C SER A 131 -7.19 10.22 11.20
N GLY A 132 -7.52 10.00 9.92
CA GLY A 132 -6.59 10.19 8.81
C GLY A 132 -5.55 9.08 8.61
N LYS A 133 -5.67 7.96 9.31
CA LYS A 133 -4.83 6.77 9.10
C LYS A 133 -5.11 6.13 7.75
N ARG A 134 -6.37 6.20 7.28
CA ARG A 134 -6.81 5.70 5.98
C ARG A 134 -7.45 6.82 5.17
N THR A 135 -7.27 6.77 3.87
CA THR A 135 -7.88 7.75 2.95
C THR A 135 -9.06 7.12 2.23
N LEU A 136 -10.28 7.60 2.52
CA LEU A 136 -11.47 7.24 1.78
C LEU A 136 -11.49 8.02 0.46
N THR A 137 -11.49 7.31 -0.69
CA THR A 137 -11.50 7.97 -2.00
C THR A 137 -11.95 7.00 -3.10
N SER A 138 -12.24 7.51 -4.30
CA SER A 138 -12.64 6.67 -5.43
C SER A 138 -11.52 5.75 -5.92
N PHE A 139 -11.89 4.60 -6.45
CA PHE A 139 -10.95 3.62 -6.99
C PHE A 139 -10.07 4.18 -8.12
N ALA A 140 -10.68 5.02 -8.96
CA ALA A 140 -9.94 5.71 -10.01
C ALA A 140 -8.82 6.62 -9.44
N LYS A 141 -9.09 7.29 -8.31
CA LYS A 141 -8.08 8.11 -7.62
C LYS A 141 -7.01 7.27 -6.96
N ILE A 142 -7.37 6.14 -6.35
CA ILE A 142 -6.40 5.16 -5.80
C ILE A 142 -5.43 4.74 -6.90
N ARG A 143 -5.95 4.31 -8.07
CA ARG A 143 -5.14 3.92 -9.22
C ARG A 143 -4.22 5.05 -9.70
N LYS A 144 -4.74 6.28 -9.77
CA LYS A 144 -3.93 7.46 -10.18
C LYS A 144 -2.77 7.71 -9.24
N ILE A 145 -2.98 7.56 -7.92
CA ILE A 145 -1.94 7.73 -6.90
C ILE A 145 -0.91 6.60 -7.01
N LEU A 146 -1.34 5.36 -7.23
CA LEU A 146 -0.43 4.23 -7.47
C LEU A 146 0.49 4.50 -8.66
N PHE A 147 -0.06 4.99 -9.77
CA PHE A 147 0.73 5.33 -10.96
C PHE A 147 1.72 6.46 -10.71
N ALA A 148 1.34 7.44 -9.89
CA ALA A 148 2.23 8.51 -9.48
C ALA A 148 3.40 7.99 -8.64
N ASP A 149 3.13 7.12 -7.65
CA ASP A 149 4.17 6.50 -6.82
C ASP A 149 5.09 5.58 -7.68
N ILE A 150 4.52 4.78 -8.60
CA ILE A 150 5.30 3.95 -9.54
C ILE A 150 6.26 4.82 -10.38
N LYS A 151 5.77 5.92 -10.93
CA LYS A 151 6.57 6.84 -11.75
C LYS A 151 7.62 7.57 -10.91
N GLU A 152 7.23 8.05 -9.73
CA GLU A 152 8.10 8.80 -8.84
C GLU A 152 9.30 7.97 -8.39
N TYR A 153 9.07 6.71 -8.00
CA TYR A 153 10.12 5.81 -7.51
C TYR A 153 10.77 4.93 -8.59
N GLY A 154 10.33 5.05 -9.85
CA GLY A 154 10.84 4.22 -10.96
C GLY A 154 10.61 2.73 -10.72
N ILE A 155 9.47 2.36 -10.15
CA ILE A 155 9.13 0.98 -9.80
C ILE A 155 8.91 0.16 -11.06
N THR A 156 9.56 -0.98 -11.13
CA THR A 156 9.44 -1.95 -12.22
C THR A 156 8.83 -3.26 -11.79
N GLU A 157 8.77 -3.54 -10.48
CA GLU A 157 8.27 -4.79 -9.91
C GLU A 157 7.27 -4.50 -8.79
N ILE A 158 6.10 -5.16 -8.84
CA ILE A 158 5.06 -5.12 -7.80
C ILE A 158 4.88 -6.50 -7.21
N TYR A 159 4.82 -6.59 -5.89
CA TYR A 159 4.74 -7.82 -5.11
C TYR A 159 3.48 -7.86 -4.26
N ALA A 160 2.89 -9.04 -4.09
CA ALA A 160 1.93 -9.38 -3.06
C ALA A 160 2.12 -10.84 -2.62
N HIS A 161 1.58 -11.22 -1.48
CA HIS A 161 1.60 -12.61 -1.04
C HIS A 161 0.40 -13.37 -1.60
N ASN A 162 0.62 -14.29 -2.52
CA ASN A 162 -0.42 -14.87 -3.38
C ASN A 162 -0.98 -13.83 -4.38
N MET A 163 -0.11 -13.14 -5.04
CA MET A 163 -0.39 -12.05 -5.99
C MET A 163 -1.51 -12.34 -7.01
N ARG A 164 -1.78 -13.61 -7.31
CA ARG A 164 -2.86 -13.98 -8.22
C ARG A 164 -4.22 -13.49 -7.72
N PHE A 165 -4.41 -13.46 -6.41
CA PHE A 165 -5.62 -12.95 -5.79
C PHE A 165 -5.73 -11.43 -5.96
N ASP A 166 -4.75 -10.67 -5.52
CA ASP A 166 -4.76 -9.20 -5.58
C ASP A 166 -4.84 -8.70 -7.01
N TYR A 167 -4.04 -9.28 -7.90
CA TYR A 167 -4.10 -8.98 -9.33
C TYR A 167 -5.50 -9.20 -9.90
N GLY A 168 -6.12 -10.32 -9.56
CA GLY A 168 -7.46 -10.68 -10.03
C GLY A 168 -8.53 -9.72 -9.51
N THR A 169 -8.58 -9.50 -8.21
CA THR A 169 -9.61 -8.67 -7.55
C THR A 169 -9.51 -7.19 -7.95
N LEU A 170 -8.30 -6.65 -8.03
CA LEU A 170 -8.06 -5.28 -8.51
C LEU A 170 -8.53 -5.10 -9.96
N ASN A 171 -8.26 -6.06 -10.84
CA ASN A 171 -8.71 -6.00 -12.24
C ASN A 171 -10.22 -6.16 -12.38
N VAL A 172 -10.85 -7.04 -11.58
CA VAL A 172 -12.31 -7.20 -11.55
C VAL A 172 -12.97 -5.91 -11.10
N THR A 173 -12.47 -5.31 -10.02
CA THR A 173 -12.96 -4.03 -9.49
C THR A 173 -12.78 -2.90 -10.52
N GLN A 174 -11.63 -2.83 -11.19
CA GLN A 174 -11.36 -1.85 -12.24
C GLN A 174 -12.36 -1.95 -13.39
N ARG A 175 -12.66 -3.14 -13.87
CA ARG A 175 -13.62 -3.36 -14.96
C ARG A 175 -15.04 -2.99 -14.57
N TRP A 176 -15.43 -3.32 -13.35
CA TRP A 176 -16.77 -3.02 -12.84
C TRP A 176 -17.00 -1.51 -12.71
N ILE A 177 -16.10 -0.83 -12.00
CA ILE A 177 -16.30 0.60 -11.68
C ILE A 177 -16.18 1.48 -12.92
N THR A 178 -15.18 1.24 -13.77
CA THR A 178 -14.87 2.19 -14.84
C THR A 178 -15.64 1.93 -16.12
N LYS A 179 -16.12 0.70 -16.35
CA LYS A 179 -16.71 0.26 -17.63
C LYS A 179 -15.87 0.66 -18.87
N SER A 180 -14.61 0.98 -18.64
CA SER A 180 -13.70 1.51 -19.67
C SER A 180 -12.99 0.38 -20.42
N ALA A 181 -12.37 0.74 -21.56
CA ALA A 181 -11.48 -0.15 -22.30
C ALA A 181 -10.23 -0.53 -21.49
N SER A 182 -9.85 0.25 -20.50
CA SER A 182 -8.74 -0.07 -19.59
C SER A 182 -9.15 -1.19 -18.63
N ARG A 183 -8.72 -2.41 -18.97
CA ARG A 183 -9.10 -3.65 -18.24
C ARG A 183 -8.18 -3.98 -17.07
N PHE A 184 -7.04 -3.30 -16.96
CA PHE A 184 -6.00 -3.63 -15.99
C PHE A 184 -5.81 -2.50 -14.99
N PHE A 185 -5.69 -2.87 -13.72
CA PHE A 185 -5.42 -1.93 -12.65
C PHE A 185 -3.98 -1.42 -12.71
N PHE A 186 -3.02 -2.31 -12.92
CA PHE A 186 -1.61 -1.97 -13.01
C PHE A 186 -1.24 -1.38 -14.38
N PRO A 187 -0.21 -0.52 -14.46
CA PRO A 187 0.27 -0.01 -15.75
C PRO A 187 0.96 -1.12 -16.54
N TYR A 188 0.99 -0.94 -17.87
CA TYR A 188 1.74 -1.83 -18.74
C TYR A 188 3.25 -1.74 -18.48
N GLY A 189 3.96 -2.87 -18.67
CA GLY A 189 5.41 -2.94 -18.50
C GLY A 189 5.91 -3.16 -17.07
N ILE A 190 5.00 -3.27 -16.08
CA ILE A 190 5.35 -3.62 -14.71
C ILE A 190 5.39 -5.14 -14.56
N GLU A 191 6.45 -5.66 -13.96
CA GLU A 191 6.55 -7.06 -13.58
C GLU A 191 5.70 -7.35 -12.34
N ILE A 192 4.80 -8.32 -12.47
CA ILE A 192 3.93 -8.77 -11.37
C ILE A 192 4.57 -9.99 -10.72
N CYS A 193 4.86 -9.87 -9.43
CA CYS A 193 5.66 -10.82 -8.66
C CYS A 193 4.88 -11.34 -7.44
N ASP A 194 5.23 -12.56 -7.00
CA ASP A 194 4.52 -13.28 -5.94
C ASP A 194 5.50 -13.72 -4.83
N THR A 195 5.35 -13.13 -3.64
CA THR A 195 6.18 -13.48 -2.48
C THR A 195 5.89 -14.88 -1.95
N LEU A 196 4.69 -15.44 -2.19
CA LEU A 196 4.37 -16.82 -1.84
C LEU A 196 5.22 -17.82 -2.65
N LYS A 197 5.40 -17.57 -3.97
CA LYS A 197 6.32 -18.38 -4.79
C LYS A 197 7.75 -18.31 -4.27
N MET A 198 8.21 -17.09 -3.98
CA MET A 198 9.55 -16.88 -3.41
C MET A 198 9.71 -17.63 -2.09
N ALA A 199 8.76 -17.49 -1.17
CA ALA A 199 8.80 -18.16 0.13
C ALA A 199 8.80 -19.69 -0.01
N ARG A 200 8.00 -20.26 -0.90
CA ARG A 200 7.99 -21.71 -1.17
C ARG A 200 9.34 -22.21 -1.66
N ASP A 201 9.99 -21.48 -2.57
CA ASP A 201 11.29 -21.88 -3.09
C ASP A 201 12.42 -21.71 -2.06
N VAL A 202 12.33 -20.69 -1.21
CA VAL A 202 13.36 -20.39 -0.20
C VAL A 202 13.20 -21.22 1.07
N LEU A 203 11.98 -21.26 1.63
CA LEU A 203 11.67 -21.89 2.92
C LEU A 203 11.30 -23.38 2.77
N GLY A 204 10.70 -23.77 1.63
CA GLY A 204 10.22 -25.13 1.44
C GLY A 204 11.28 -26.21 1.60
N ASN A 205 12.53 -25.88 1.27
CA ASN A 205 13.69 -26.76 1.43
C ASN A 205 14.52 -26.47 2.70
N MET A 206 13.99 -25.68 3.64
CA MET A 206 14.70 -25.28 4.85
C MET A 206 14.32 -26.18 6.03
N PRO A 207 15.24 -27.02 6.54
CA PRO A 207 14.93 -27.94 7.64
C PRO A 207 14.38 -27.22 8.88
N THR A 208 14.89 -26.03 9.18
CA THR A 208 14.45 -25.20 10.31
C THR A 208 13.00 -24.72 10.15
N TYR A 209 12.55 -24.38 8.93
CA TYR A 209 11.16 -24.02 8.68
C TYR A 209 10.24 -25.23 8.80
N LYS A 210 10.66 -26.38 8.29
CA LYS A 210 9.91 -27.64 8.43
C LYS A 210 9.72 -27.99 9.89
N ALA A 211 10.77 -28.03 10.69
CA ALA A 211 10.73 -28.30 12.13
C ALA A 211 9.86 -27.27 12.89
N PHE A 212 9.87 -25.98 12.47
CA PHE A 212 8.98 -24.95 13.01
C PHE A 212 7.50 -25.27 12.71
N CYS A 213 7.18 -25.64 11.47
CA CYS A 213 5.81 -25.99 11.08
C CYS A 213 5.32 -27.25 11.83
N GLU A 214 6.15 -28.26 11.97
CA GLU A 214 5.83 -29.50 12.70
C GLU A 214 5.53 -29.21 14.18
N ARG A 215 6.42 -28.47 14.86
CA ARG A 215 6.29 -28.13 16.28
C ARG A 215 5.05 -27.31 16.60
N ASN A 216 4.61 -26.43 15.67
CA ASN A 216 3.48 -25.53 15.88
C ASN A 216 2.20 -25.98 15.18
N ASN A 217 2.14 -27.20 14.63
CA ASN A 217 0.98 -27.72 13.90
C ASN A 217 0.60 -26.88 12.64
N TYR A 218 1.58 -26.30 11.97
CA TYR A 218 1.36 -25.53 10.75
C TYR A 218 1.53 -26.38 9.48
N LEU A 219 1.00 -27.59 9.52
CA LEU A 219 0.97 -28.49 8.38
C LEU A 219 -0.42 -28.50 7.72
N THR A 220 -0.44 -28.77 6.43
CA THR A 220 -1.66 -29.08 5.68
C THR A 220 -2.13 -30.50 6.02
N LYS A 221 -3.35 -30.86 5.60
CA LYS A 221 -3.86 -32.23 5.74
C LYS A 221 -2.96 -33.29 5.11
N ASN A 222 -2.15 -32.90 4.11
CA ASN A 222 -1.21 -33.78 3.41
C ASN A 222 0.21 -33.71 3.98
N GLY A 223 0.42 -33.13 5.15
CA GLY A 223 1.71 -33.05 5.83
C GLY A 223 2.69 -32.01 5.24
N ALA A 224 2.26 -31.19 4.29
CA ALA A 224 3.10 -30.12 3.75
C ALA A 224 3.05 -28.86 4.64
N CYS A 225 4.17 -28.12 4.74
CA CYS A 225 4.19 -26.83 5.45
C CYS A 225 3.21 -25.84 4.84
N ARG A 226 2.56 -25.06 5.69
CA ARG A 226 1.77 -23.90 5.25
C ARG A 226 2.68 -22.70 5.01
N PHE A 227 2.28 -21.85 4.04
CA PHE A 227 3.01 -20.66 3.61
C PHE A 227 2.10 -19.43 3.63
N THR A 228 1.22 -19.28 4.64
CA THR A 228 0.50 -18.01 4.83
C THR A 228 1.46 -16.94 5.32
N ALA A 229 1.17 -15.66 5.02
CA ALA A 229 2.01 -14.55 5.42
C ALA A 229 2.24 -14.53 6.94
N GLU A 230 1.18 -14.75 7.72
CA GLU A 230 1.24 -14.84 9.19
C GLU A 230 2.23 -15.91 9.69
N ILE A 231 2.13 -17.14 9.17
CA ILE A 231 2.99 -18.26 9.60
C ILE A 231 4.46 -17.98 9.24
N ILE A 232 4.71 -17.48 8.03
CA ILE A 232 6.05 -17.13 7.61
C ILE A 232 6.60 -15.99 8.49
N TYR A 233 5.78 -14.97 8.76
CA TYR A 233 6.20 -13.85 9.61
C TYR A 233 6.53 -14.30 11.04
N ARG A 234 5.74 -15.18 11.64
CA ARG A 234 6.05 -15.82 12.93
C ARG A 234 7.44 -16.47 12.92
N PHE A 235 7.73 -17.24 11.87
CA PHE A 235 9.03 -17.89 11.72
C PHE A 235 10.18 -16.91 11.60
N ILE A 236 10.07 -15.89 10.71
CA ILE A 236 11.17 -14.97 10.43
C ILE A 236 11.41 -13.93 11.53
N SER A 237 10.36 -13.59 12.29
CA SER A 237 10.42 -12.62 13.39
C SER A 237 10.67 -13.26 14.76
N GLY A 238 10.44 -14.58 14.89
CA GLY A 238 10.46 -15.28 16.16
C GLY A 238 9.26 -14.99 17.07
N LYS A 239 8.24 -14.27 16.59
CA LYS A 239 7.03 -13.89 17.34
C LYS A 239 5.94 -14.94 17.12
N ASN A 240 5.93 -16.00 17.91
CA ASN A 240 5.00 -17.14 17.73
C ASN A 240 3.54 -16.78 17.99
N ASP A 241 3.27 -15.76 18.79
CA ASP A 241 1.94 -15.25 19.17
C ASP A 241 1.40 -14.17 18.24
N PHE A 242 2.16 -13.79 17.22
CA PHE A 242 1.74 -12.78 16.26
C PHE A 242 0.45 -13.21 15.55
N VAL A 243 -0.51 -12.28 15.45
CA VAL A 243 -1.77 -12.43 14.71
C VAL A 243 -1.84 -11.36 13.66
N GLU A 244 -2.13 -11.76 12.44
CA GLU A 244 -2.29 -10.85 11.30
C GLU A 244 -3.49 -9.92 11.50
N GLU A 245 -3.31 -8.65 11.19
CA GLU A 245 -4.37 -7.65 11.42
C GLU A 245 -5.46 -7.72 10.34
N HIS A 246 -5.19 -8.34 9.19
CA HIS A 246 -6.08 -8.43 8.03
C HIS A 246 -6.62 -7.06 7.62
N THR A 247 -5.72 -6.18 7.29
CA THR A 247 -5.99 -4.88 6.69
C THR A 247 -4.88 -4.54 5.72
N GLY A 248 -5.22 -4.06 4.53
CA GLY A 248 -4.28 -3.96 3.42
C GLY A 248 -2.90 -3.39 3.77
N LEU A 249 -2.79 -2.26 4.48
CA LEU A 249 -1.46 -1.73 4.83
C LEU A 249 -0.76 -2.53 5.94
N ALA A 250 -1.49 -3.08 6.93
CA ALA A 250 -0.85 -3.86 8.00
C ALA A 250 -0.23 -5.13 7.41
N ASP A 251 -0.94 -5.78 6.49
CA ASP A 251 -0.49 -7.02 5.86
C ASP A 251 0.68 -6.76 4.90
N VAL A 252 0.67 -5.65 4.17
CA VAL A 252 1.84 -5.18 3.39
C VAL A 252 3.10 -5.06 4.25
N LEU A 253 2.97 -4.57 5.51
CA LEU A 253 4.14 -4.43 6.40
C LEU A 253 4.71 -5.78 6.88
N ILE A 254 3.92 -6.83 6.82
CA ILE A 254 4.36 -8.22 7.07
C ILE A 254 4.98 -8.78 5.79
N GLU A 255 4.32 -8.61 4.66
CA GLU A 255 4.76 -9.15 3.38
C GLU A 255 6.09 -8.58 2.90
N LYS A 256 6.38 -7.30 3.21
CA LYS A 256 7.70 -6.72 2.92
C LYS A 256 8.83 -7.39 3.70
N GLU A 257 8.55 -7.88 4.92
CA GLU A 257 9.55 -8.63 5.68
C GLU A 257 9.79 -10.01 5.06
N ILE A 258 8.75 -10.65 4.52
CA ILE A 258 8.87 -11.90 3.76
C ILE A 258 9.72 -11.66 2.51
N LEU A 259 9.42 -10.60 1.76
CA LEU A 259 10.20 -10.19 0.59
C LEU A 259 11.67 -10.01 0.94
N ALA A 260 11.96 -9.22 1.97
CA ALA A 260 13.31 -8.92 2.43
C ALA A 260 14.05 -10.19 2.91
N TYR A 261 13.34 -11.06 3.64
CA TYR A 261 13.89 -12.33 4.08
C TYR A 261 14.31 -13.21 2.90
N CYS A 262 13.43 -13.36 1.90
CA CYS A 262 13.71 -14.17 0.71
C CYS A 262 14.95 -13.63 -0.03
N TYR A 263 15.09 -12.32 -0.20
CA TYR A 263 16.26 -11.72 -0.84
C TYR A 263 17.55 -11.94 -0.02
N ARG A 264 17.50 -11.88 1.32
CA ARG A 264 18.67 -12.12 2.19
C ARG A 264 19.21 -13.55 2.10
N GLN A 265 18.38 -14.51 1.68
CA GLN A 265 18.82 -15.91 1.56
C GLN A 265 19.71 -16.17 0.33
N HIS A 266 19.79 -15.23 -0.62
CA HIS A 266 20.60 -15.34 -1.84
C HIS A 266 20.36 -16.63 -2.65
N LYS A 267 19.17 -17.24 -2.49
CA LYS A 267 18.80 -18.47 -3.20
C LYS A 267 18.12 -18.13 -4.54
N LYS A 268 18.27 -19.06 -5.52
CA LYS A 268 17.46 -19.01 -6.73
C LYS A 268 16.00 -19.23 -6.34
N MET A 269 15.09 -18.35 -6.82
CA MET A 269 13.68 -18.39 -6.49
C MET A 269 12.84 -17.86 -7.66
N ARG A 270 11.67 -18.45 -7.87
CA ARG A 270 10.67 -17.93 -8.79
C ARG A 270 9.99 -16.73 -8.14
N ARG A 271 9.80 -15.68 -8.91
CA ARG A 271 9.13 -14.46 -8.40
C ARG A 271 8.02 -13.97 -9.32
N HIS A 272 8.14 -14.19 -10.63
CA HIS A 272 7.12 -13.72 -11.57
C HIS A 272 5.84 -14.53 -11.47
N LEU A 273 4.69 -13.84 -11.53
CA LEU A 273 3.39 -14.50 -11.41
C LEU A 273 3.14 -15.53 -12.54
N TRP A 274 3.57 -15.21 -13.74
CA TRP A 274 3.29 -15.99 -14.96
C TRP A 274 4.42 -16.91 -15.43
N LYS A 275 5.56 -16.88 -14.74
CA LYS A 275 6.75 -17.66 -15.12
C LYS A 275 7.12 -18.67 -14.06
#